data_672538f322bc783ef64305be3f957226
#
_entry.id   672538f322bc783ef64305be3f957226
#
_cell.length_a   1.000
_cell.length_b   1.000
_cell.length_c   1.000
_cell.angle_alpha   90.00
_cell.angle_beta   90.00
_cell.angle_gamma   90.00
#
_symmetry.space_group_name_H-M   'P 1'
#
loop_
_entity.id
_entity.type
_entity.pdbx_description
1 polymer ?
#
loop_
_entity_poly.entity_id
_entity_poly.type
_entity_poly.pdbx_seq_one_letter_code
_entity_poly.pdbx_strand_id
1 'polypeptide(L)'
;MAKELFMNADNKKIKVAIAGGTGYTGGELFRILLNHPNVEIVAATTTSSEGTPVASVHRDLIGETDLCFGKDLNDPDVIFLCLGHGISRQFVDTHDIKPECRIIDLGNDFRLEGDYAGRNFVYGLCESAREAVRKAHDVANPGC
;
A
#
# COMPACT_ATOMS: atom_id res chain seq x y z
N MET A 1 1.22 -12.20 -27.11
CA MET A 1 2.60 -11.85 -26.73
C MET A 1 2.74 -10.80 -25.61
N ALA A 2 1.68 -10.34 -24.97
CA ALA A 2 1.77 -9.39 -23.86
C ALA A 2 1.51 -10.02 -22.46
N LYS A 3 1.24 -11.31 -22.39
CA LYS A 3 0.91 -12.02 -21.14
C LYS A 3 2.12 -12.66 -20.42
N GLU A 4 3.27 -12.73 -21.07
CA GLU A 4 4.45 -13.46 -20.55
C GLU A 4 5.45 -12.58 -19.78
N LEU A 5 5.27 -11.24 -19.75
CA LEU A 5 6.25 -10.33 -19.15
C LEU A 5 6.07 -10.12 -17.64
N PHE A 6 5.07 -10.73 -16.99
CA PHE A 6 4.77 -10.56 -15.55
C PHE A 6 4.67 -11.86 -14.76
N MET A 7 5.05 -12.97 -15.33
CA MET A 7 5.21 -14.20 -14.55
C MET A 7 6.63 -14.23 -13.97
N ASN A 8 6.77 -13.81 -12.71
CA ASN A 8 7.96 -14.17 -11.93
C ASN A 8 8.10 -15.69 -11.99
N ALA A 9 9.29 -16.18 -12.32
CA ALA A 9 9.60 -17.60 -12.53
C ALA A 9 9.32 -18.50 -11.30
N ASP A 10 8.99 -17.93 -10.15
CA ASP A 10 8.77 -18.65 -8.88
C ASP A 10 7.32 -18.65 -8.38
N ASN A 11 6.35 -18.13 -9.15
CA ASN A 11 4.93 -18.06 -8.73
C ASN A 11 4.70 -17.38 -7.34
N LYS A 12 5.67 -16.56 -6.88
CA LYS A 12 5.62 -15.87 -5.58
C LYS A 12 4.80 -14.59 -5.71
N LYS A 13 3.70 -14.50 -4.97
CA LYS A 13 2.89 -13.28 -4.89
C LYS A 13 3.64 -12.16 -4.17
N ILE A 14 3.37 -10.92 -4.59
CA ILE A 14 3.85 -9.71 -3.92
C ILE A 14 3.03 -9.53 -2.64
N LYS A 15 3.70 -9.49 -1.51
CA LYS A 15 3.08 -9.26 -0.20
C LYS A 15 2.78 -7.78 -0.01
N VAL A 16 1.53 -7.45 0.26
CA VAL A 16 1.08 -6.08 0.44
C VAL A 16 0.52 -5.86 1.83
N ALA A 17 0.91 -4.76 2.47
CA ALA A 17 0.26 -4.23 3.66
C ALA A 17 -0.50 -2.94 3.32
N ILE A 18 -1.68 -2.76 3.93
CA ILE A 18 -2.49 -1.55 3.81
C ILE A 18 -2.56 -0.88 5.18
N ALA A 19 -1.91 0.27 5.33
CA ALA A 19 -1.96 1.08 6.54
C ALA A 19 -3.10 2.10 6.45
N GLY A 20 -3.95 2.18 7.47
CA GLY A 20 -5.15 3.02 7.45
C GLY A 20 -6.31 2.40 6.65
N GLY A 21 -6.45 1.09 6.70
CA GLY A 21 -7.39 0.32 5.89
C GLY A 21 -8.87 0.53 6.18
N THR A 22 -9.25 1.28 7.23
CA THR A 22 -10.66 1.51 7.58
C THR A 22 -11.33 2.63 6.77
N GLY A 23 -10.55 3.48 6.11
CA GLY A 23 -11.06 4.59 5.29
C GLY A 23 -11.49 4.18 3.89
N TYR A 24 -12.02 5.13 3.14
CA TYR A 24 -12.47 4.91 1.74
C TYR A 24 -11.36 4.44 0.81
N THR A 25 -10.18 5.06 0.91
CA THR A 25 -9.02 4.71 0.06
C THR A 25 -8.54 3.28 0.35
N GLY A 26 -8.50 2.88 1.62
CA GLY A 26 -8.20 1.50 2.02
C GLY A 26 -9.23 0.53 1.47
N GLY A 27 -10.53 0.86 1.54
CA GLY A 27 -11.61 0.06 0.99
C GLY A 27 -11.45 -0.19 -0.51
N GLU A 28 -11.13 0.85 -1.29
CA GLU A 28 -10.88 0.72 -2.73
C GLU A 28 -9.65 -0.15 -3.02
N LEU A 29 -8.58 -0.02 -2.23
CA LEU A 29 -7.42 -0.87 -2.39
C LEU A 29 -7.73 -2.35 -2.12
N PHE A 30 -8.53 -2.67 -1.10
CA PHE A 30 -8.98 -4.06 -0.89
C PHE A 30 -9.70 -4.61 -2.11
N ARG A 31 -10.65 -3.87 -2.69
CA ARG A 31 -11.42 -4.29 -3.88
C ARG A 31 -10.52 -4.58 -5.08
N ILE A 32 -9.50 -3.75 -5.29
CA ILE A 32 -8.55 -3.91 -6.39
C ILE A 32 -7.59 -5.07 -6.11
N LEU A 33 -6.99 -5.11 -4.93
CA LEU A 33 -5.88 -6.00 -4.63
C LEU A 33 -6.31 -7.43 -4.32
N LEU A 34 -7.48 -7.65 -3.72
CA LEU A 34 -8.04 -8.99 -3.51
C LEU A 34 -8.24 -9.75 -4.82
N ASN A 35 -8.53 -9.03 -5.90
CA ASN A 35 -8.69 -9.60 -7.24
C ASN A 35 -7.41 -9.57 -8.10
N HIS A 36 -6.29 -9.08 -7.56
CA HIS A 36 -5.05 -9.00 -8.31
C HIS A 36 -4.30 -10.34 -8.31
N PRO A 37 -4.00 -10.94 -9.48
CA PRO A 37 -3.49 -12.31 -9.56
C PRO A 37 -2.10 -12.51 -8.90
N ASN A 38 -1.30 -11.46 -8.83
CA ASN A 38 0.09 -11.51 -8.35
C ASN A 38 0.27 -10.87 -6.96
N VAL A 39 -0.81 -10.57 -6.24
CA VAL A 39 -0.78 -9.90 -4.93
C VAL A 39 -1.39 -10.79 -3.85
N GLU A 40 -0.82 -10.72 -2.67
CA GLU A 40 -1.37 -11.24 -1.42
C GLU A 40 -1.38 -10.12 -0.39
N ILE A 41 -2.56 -9.78 0.14
CA ILE A 41 -2.68 -8.81 1.24
C ILE A 41 -2.36 -9.55 2.53
N VAL A 42 -1.19 -9.26 3.11
CA VAL A 42 -0.69 -9.92 4.33
C VAL A 42 -1.02 -9.16 5.61
N ALA A 43 -1.34 -7.88 5.50
CA ALA A 43 -1.69 -7.05 6.65
C ALA A 43 -2.63 -5.91 6.27
N ALA A 44 -3.52 -5.58 7.19
CA ALA A 44 -4.30 -4.35 7.19
C ALA A 44 -4.18 -3.72 8.57
N THR A 45 -3.64 -2.50 8.67
CA THR A 45 -3.44 -1.87 9.96
C THR A 45 -4.43 -0.73 10.22
N THR A 46 -4.75 -0.55 11.49
CA THR A 46 -5.61 0.52 11.98
C THR A 46 -5.23 0.88 13.41
N THR A 47 -5.56 2.10 13.83
CA THR A 47 -5.38 2.55 15.21
C THR A 47 -6.60 2.32 16.10
N SER A 48 -7.77 2.05 15.52
CA SER A 48 -9.06 2.07 16.25
C SER A 48 -9.85 0.77 16.20
N SER A 49 -9.51 -0.18 15.34
CA SER A 49 -10.36 -1.34 15.03
C SER A 49 -9.58 -2.65 15.04
N GLU A 50 -8.57 -2.77 15.91
CA GLU A 50 -7.75 -3.98 16.02
C GLU A 50 -8.62 -5.22 16.31
N GLY A 51 -8.33 -6.32 15.63
CA GLY A 51 -9.08 -7.57 15.73
C GLY A 51 -10.42 -7.59 14.98
N THR A 52 -10.86 -6.46 14.43
CA THR A 52 -12.11 -6.38 13.67
C THR A 52 -11.91 -6.94 12.26
N PRO A 53 -12.80 -7.79 11.74
CA PRO A 53 -12.74 -8.24 10.36
C PRO A 53 -12.84 -7.07 9.37
N VAL A 54 -12.01 -7.07 8.32
CA VAL A 54 -12.06 -6.07 7.24
C VAL A 54 -13.46 -5.99 6.63
N ALA A 55 -14.10 -7.14 6.42
CA ALA A 55 -15.45 -7.23 5.87
C ALA A 55 -16.55 -6.64 6.78
N SER A 56 -16.30 -6.44 8.07
CA SER A 56 -17.28 -5.75 8.94
C SER A 56 -17.27 -4.24 8.77
N VAL A 57 -16.17 -3.67 8.32
CA VAL A 57 -16.03 -2.25 7.97
C VAL A 57 -16.41 -2.02 6.51
N HIS A 58 -15.92 -2.85 5.61
CA HIS A 58 -16.20 -2.84 4.17
C HIS A 58 -17.13 -3.99 3.82
N ARG A 59 -18.44 -3.79 4.01
CA ARG A 59 -19.46 -4.85 3.96
C ARG A 59 -19.59 -5.56 2.62
N ASP A 60 -19.23 -4.92 1.55
CA ASP A 60 -19.17 -5.50 0.20
C ASP A 60 -18.08 -6.57 0.05
N LEU A 61 -17.16 -6.67 1.00
CA LEU A 61 -16.11 -7.69 1.02
C LEU A 61 -16.48 -8.93 1.86
N ILE A 62 -17.72 -9.06 2.29
CA ILE A 62 -18.22 -10.26 3.00
C ILE A 62 -18.09 -11.49 2.08
N GLY A 63 -17.33 -12.50 2.54
CA GLY A 63 -17.06 -13.71 1.76
C GLY A 63 -15.85 -13.60 0.81
N GLU A 64 -15.28 -12.40 0.63
CA GLU A 64 -14.10 -12.19 -0.22
C GLU A 64 -12.77 -12.29 0.58
N THR A 65 -12.81 -12.04 1.88
CA THR A 65 -11.64 -12.09 2.76
C THR A 65 -12.00 -12.37 4.21
N ASP A 66 -11.13 -13.14 4.89
CA ASP A 66 -11.18 -13.37 6.34
C ASP A 66 -10.16 -12.48 7.09
N LEU A 67 -9.50 -11.54 6.40
CA LEU A 67 -8.49 -10.67 6.98
C LEU A 67 -9.10 -9.80 8.09
N CYS A 68 -8.38 -9.69 9.21
CA CYS A 68 -8.72 -8.80 10.31
C CYS A 68 -7.70 -7.66 10.39
N PHE A 69 -8.15 -6.50 10.88
CA PHE A 69 -7.25 -5.39 11.18
C PHE A 69 -6.33 -5.73 12.36
N GLY A 70 -5.07 -5.36 12.22
CA GLY A 70 -4.04 -5.57 13.24
C GLY A 70 -3.13 -4.35 13.36
N LYS A 71 -1.99 -4.56 14.05
CA LYS A 71 -0.91 -3.56 14.19
C LYS A 71 0.33 -3.93 13.39
N ASP A 72 0.54 -5.23 13.19
CA ASP A 72 1.74 -5.75 12.53
C ASP A 72 1.63 -5.66 11.01
N LEU A 73 2.72 -5.29 10.36
CA LEU A 73 2.81 -5.20 8.91
C LEU A 73 3.05 -6.56 8.23
N ASN A 74 3.49 -7.59 8.98
CA ASN A 74 3.73 -8.96 8.52
C ASN A 74 4.74 -9.07 7.36
N ASP A 75 5.81 -8.27 7.43
CA ASP A 75 6.94 -8.30 6.50
C ASP A 75 6.53 -8.20 5.01
N PRO A 76 5.91 -7.08 4.61
CA PRO A 76 5.42 -6.89 3.26
C PRO A 76 6.54 -6.51 2.29
N ASP A 77 6.33 -6.77 0.99
CA ASP A 77 7.15 -6.24 -0.10
C ASP A 77 6.76 -4.80 -0.44
N VAL A 78 5.47 -4.45 -0.24
CA VAL A 78 4.90 -3.11 -0.52
C VAL A 78 3.95 -2.70 0.59
N ILE A 79 4.03 -1.44 1.02
CA ILE A 79 3.07 -0.82 1.94
C ILE A 79 2.32 0.29 1.21
N PHE A 80 1.00 0.25 1.25
CA PHE A 80 0.15 1.39 0.87
C PHE A 80 -0.21 2.19 2.12
N LEU A 81 0.11 3.48 2.13
CA LEU A 81 -0.27 4.40 3.19
C LEU A 81 -1.57 5.11 2.81
N CYS A 82 -2.68 4.69 3.43
CA CYS A 82 -4.02 5.30 3.30
C CYS A 82 -4.33 6.14 4.54
N LEU A 83 -3.36 6.96 4.94
CA LEU A 83 -3.39 7.73 6.17
C LEU A 83 -3.81 9.17 5.91
N GLY A 84 -4.26 9.84 6.96
CA GLY A 84 -4.56 11.27 6.89
C GLY A 84 -3.32 12.12 6.65
N HIS A 85 -3.53 13.36 6.22
CA HIS A 85 -2.45 14.32 5.99
C HIS A 85 -1.59 14.53 7.24
N GLY A 86 -0.27 14.53 7.08
CA GLY A 86 0.71 14.67 8.16
C GLY A 86 1.00 13.36 8.93
N ILE A 87 0.27 12.29 8.66
CA ILE A 87 0.41 11.02 9.39
C ILE A 87 1.39 10.05 8.70
N SER A 88 1.57 10.17 7.39
CA SER A 88 2.46 9.27 6.64
C SER A 88 3.92 9.39 7.07
N ARG A 89 4.41 10.61 7.33
CA ARG A 89 5.75 10.83 7.89
C ARG A 89 5.90 10.18 9.26
N GLN A 90 4.96 10.41 10.17
CA GLN A 90 4.96 9.79 11.48
C GLN A 90 4.95 8.26 11.39
N PHE A 91 4.20 7.70 10.46
CA PHE A 91 4.18 6.25 10.24
C PHE A 91 5.55 5.72 9.83
N VAL A 92 6.23 6.38 8.89
CA VAL A 92 7.60 6.00 8.46
C VAL A 92 8.60 6.10 9.62
N ASP A 93 8.46 7.10 10.49
CA ASP A 93 9.37 7.30 11.65
C ASP A 93 9.17 6.28 12.76
N THR A 94 7.95 5.75 12.92
CA THR A 94 7.58 4.91 14.07
C THR A 94 7.53 3.42 13.77
N HIS A 95 7.59 3.03 12.49
CA HIS A 95 7.58 1.63 12.08
C HIS A 95 8.95 1.20 11.55
N ASP A 96 9.38 0.01 11.93
CA ASP A 96 10.59 -0.61 11.39
C ASP A 96 10.29 -1.17 9.99
N ILE A 97 10.46 -0.33 8.98
CA ILE A 97 10.21 -0.67 7.57
C ILE A 97 11.54 -1.02 6.92
N LYS A 98 11.67 -2.24 6.44
CA LYS A 98 12.89 -2.69 5.75
C LYS A 98 13.23 -1.81 4.56
N PRO A 99 14.51 -1.54 4.28
CA PRO A 99 14.93 -0.71 3.15
C PRO A 99 14.39 -1.19 1.79
N GLU A 100 14.29 -2.50 1.61
CA GLU A 100 13.78 -3.12 0.38
C GLU A 100 12.26 -3.07 0.22
N CYS A 101 11.53 -2.83 1.31
CA CYS A 101 10.08 -2.67 1.25
C CYS A 101 9.71 -1.34 0.59
N ARG A 102 8.90 -1.37 -0.44
CA ARG A 102 8.43 -0.20 -1.17
C ARG A 102 7.26 0.47 -0.46
N ILE A 103 7.16 1.79 -0.58
CA ILE A 103 6.04 2.55 -0.04
C ILE A 103 5.31 3.28 -1.17
N ILE A 104 3.99 3.15 -1.17
CA ILE A 104 3.10 3.96 -2.02
C ILE A 104 2.22 4.78 -1.08
N ASP A 105 2.50 6.08 -0.99
CA ASP A 105 1.75 6.99 -0.13
C ASP A 105 0.58 7.63 -0.89
N LEU A 106 -0.64 7.44 -0.38
CA LEU A 106 -1.84 8.06 -0.91
C LEU A 106 -2.18 9.37 -0.19
N GLY A 107 -1.40 9.73 0.83
CA GLY A 107 -1.45 11.04 1.48
C GLY A 107 -0.79 12.14 0.63
N ASN A 108 -0.55 13.30 1.25
CA ASN A 108 0.11 14.43 0.59
C ASN A 108 1.52 14.70 1.11
N ASP A 109 1.99 13.94 2.09
CA ASP A 109 3.20 14.25 2.85
C ASP A 109 4.47 14.29 2.01
N PHE A 110 4.52 13.48 0.94
CA PHE A 110 5.71 13.32 0.10
C PHE A 110 5.54 13.87 -1.33
N ARG A 111 4.43 14.55 -1.63
CA ARG A 111 4.15 15.01 -3.00
C ARG A 111 5.04 16.17 -3.45
N LEU A 112 5.35 17.10 -2.55
CA LEU A 112 6.17 18.28 -2.85
C LEU A 112 7.63 18.09 -2.42
N GLU A 113 7.86 17.36 -1.33
CA GLU A 113 9.18 17.07 -0.79
C GLU A 113 9.31 15.55 -0.69
N GLY A 114 9.82 14.93 -1.75
CA GLY A 114 9.91 13.48 -1.86
C GLY A 114 11.03 12.85 -1.06
N ASP A 115 12.07 13.61 -0.67
CA ASP A 115 13.18 13.07 0.11
C ASP A 115 12.84 13.07 1.61
N TYR A 116 12.76 11.88 2.20
CA TYR A 116 12.42 11.72 3.61
C TYR A 116 13.01 10.44 4.21
N ALA A 117 13.67 10.53 5.36
CA ALA A 117 14.19 9.39 6.13
C ALA A 117 15.04 8.42 5.28
N GLY A 118 15.87 8.93 4.37
CA GLY A 118 16.70 8.13 3.46
C GLY A 118 15.94 7.50 2.30
N ARG A 119 14.65 7.79 2.13
CA ARG A 119 13.81 7.35 1.01
C ARG A 119 13.59 8.50 0.02
N ASN A 120 13.37 8.15 -1.24
CA ASN A 120 12.99 9.10 -2.28
C ASN A 120 11.65 8.72 -2.89
N PHE A 121 10.64 9.54 -2.66
CA PHE A 121 9.29 9.38 -3.20
C PHE A 121 9.16 10.13 -4.51
N VAL A 122 8.91 9.39 -5.58
CA VAL A 122 8.65 9.96 -6.90
C VAL A 122 7.17 10.32 -7.00
N TYR A 123 6.85 11.53 -7.47
CA TYR A 123 5.47 11.92 -7.72
C TYR A 123 4.84 11.07 -8.83
N GLY A 124 3.82 10.32 -8.50
CA GLY A 124 3.32 9.19 -9.27
C GLY A 124 2.30 9.52 -10.37
N LEU A 125 2.34 10.72 -10.96
CA LEU A 125 1.48 11.06 -12.09
C LEU A 125 1.94 10.31 -13.36
N CYS A 126 1.36 9.13 -13.58
CA CYS A 126 1.80 8.20 -14.63
C CYS A 126 1.72 8.77 -16.04
N GLU A 127 0.79 9.69 -16.30
CA GLU A 127 0.61 10.34 -17.59
C GLU A 127 1.82 11.18 -18.03
N SER A 128 2.50 11.81 -17.07
CA SER A 128 3.68 12.66 -17.34
C SER A 128 5.00 12.06 -16.87
N ALA A 129 4.99 11.12 -15.93
CA ALA A 129 6.18 10.62 -15.25
C ALA A 129 6.33 9.08 -15.30
N ARG A 130 5.77 8.41 -16.30
CA ARG A 130 5.73 6.95 -16.40
C ARG A 130 7.08 6.27 -16.18
N GLU A 131 8.14 6.76 -16.83
CA GLU A 131 9.48 6.16 -16.72
C GLU A 131 10.11 6.41 -15.35
N ALA A 132 9.84 7.56 -14.73
CA ALA A 132 10.29 7.84 -13.37
C ALA A 132 9.58 6.93 -12.36
N VAL A 133 8.26 6.76 -12.48
CA VAL A 133 7.47 5.85 -11.64
C VAL A 133 7.91 4.41 -11.80
N ARG A 134 8.19 3.96 -13.04
CA ARG A 134 8.66 2.60 -13.31
C ARG A 134 9.97 2.27 -12.59
N LYS A 135 10.86 3.24 -12.44
CA LYS A 135 12.16 3.12 -11.78
C LYS A 135 12.12 3.45 -10.29
N ALA A 136 11.03 4.03 -9.81
CA ALA A 136 10.90 4.47 -8.43
C ALA A 136 10.94 3.28 -7.47
N HIS A 137 11.58 3.48 -6.32
CA HIS A 137 11.43 2.59 -5.19
C HIS A 137 10.15 2.94 -4.42
N ASP A 138 9.97 4.21 -4.09
CA ASP A 138 8.81 4.72 -3.37
C ASP A 138 8.03 5.73 -4.23
N VAL A 139 6.71 5.80 -4.05
CA VAL A 139 5.82 6.62 -4.87
C VAL A 139 4.90 7.47 -3.99
N ALA A 140 4.84 8.77 -4.30
CA ALA A 140 3.82 9.67 -3.78
C ALA A 140 2.67 9.74 -4.79
N ASN A 141 1.54 9.11 -4.48
CA ASN A 141 0.39 9.05 -5.37
C ASN A 141 -0.24 10.44 -5.54
N PRO A 142 -0.62 10.84 -6.76
CA PRO A 142 -1.29 12.12 -7.00
C PRO A 142 -2.59 12.26 -6.20
N GLY A 143 -2.89 13.49 -5.81
CA GLY A 143 -4.18 13.82 -5.21
C GLY A 143 -5.20 14.34 -6.22
N CYS A 144 -6.34 14.68 -5.72
CA CYS A 144 -7.31 15.45 -6.48
C CYS A 144 -6.86 16.95 -6.58
#